data_28a8aa23cea7d09ab0f2aa4f90dc03c8
#
_entry.id   28a8aa23cea7d09ab0f2aa4f90dc03c8
#
_cell.length_a   1.000
_cell.length_b   1.000
_cell.length_c   1.000
_cell.angle_alpha   90.00
_cell.angle_beta   90.00
_cell.angle_gamma   90.00
#
_symmetry.space_group_name_H-M   'P 1'
#
loop_
_entity.id
_entity.type
_entity.pdbx_description
1 polymer ?
#
loop_
_entity_poly.entity_id
_entity_poly.type
_entity_poly.pdbx_seq_one_letter_code
_entity_poly.pdbx_strand_id
1 'polypeptide(L)'
;METVLTIAGSDCSGGAGIQADIKTIAAHGLYATSVITALTAQNTTGVYGVEEVSPDFVAKQLDCVFMDIPPDSVKIGMVSGEKTIQAIAAKLRQYGAKHVVMDPVMVSTSGTRLLSEAGREALLEELLPLVALMTPNLPEAQVLSGLPVETEGDMLRAAREISRLCRGAVLIKGGHLSG
;
A
#
# COMPACT_ATOMS: atom_id res chain seq x y z
N MET A 1 -11.67 -13.29 16.80
CA MET A 1 -10.70 -12.16 16.74
C MET A 1 -10.63 -11.81 15.28
N GLU A 2 -10.88 -10.55 14.92
CA GLU A 2 -10.78 -10.12 13.52
C GLU A 2 -9.35 -10.17 13.03
N THR A 3 -9.19 -10.53 11.76
CA THR A 3 -7.89 -10.76 11.11
C THR A 3 -7.61 -9.69 10.07
N VAL A 4 -6.44 -9.10 10.12
CA VAL A 4 -5.98 -8.09 9.16
C VAL A 4 -4.74 -8.61 8.44
N LEU A 5 -4.81 -8.64 7.10
CA LEU A 5 -3.66 -8.94 6.26
C LEU A 5 -2.93 -7.65 5.90
N THR A 6 -1.62 -7.59 6.15
CA THR A 6 -0.75 -6.56 5.55
C THR A 6 0.03 -7.14 4.37
N ILE A 7 0.02 -6.42 3.25
CA ILE A 7 0.78 -6.72 2.03
C ILE A 7 1.76 -5.55 1.83
N ALA A 8 3.03 -5.73 2.17
CA ALA A 8 4.03 -4.67 2.10
C ALA A 8 5.47 -5.20 2.12
N GLY A 9 6.43 -4.32 1.94
CA GLY A 9 7.83 -4.60 2.17
C GLY A 9 8.15 -4.81 3.66
N SER A 10 9.24 -5.53 3.92
CA SER A 10 9.77 -5.76 5.25
C SER A 10 10.85 -4.73 5.57
N ASP A 11 10.64 -3.90 6.60
CA ASP A 11 11.64 -2.97 7.14
C ASP A 11 12.39 -3.62 8.30
N CYS A 12 13.67 -3.97 8.08
CA CYS A 12 14.49 -4.61 9.11
C CYS A 12 14.74 -3.73 10.35
N SER A 13 14.55 -2.40 10.25
CA SER A 13 14.65 -1.49 11.40
C SER A 13 13.36 -1.47 12.26
N GLY A 14 12.25 -1.99 11.71
CA GLY A 14 11.00 -2.15 12.42
C GLY A 14 10.15 -0.89 12.58
N GLY A 15 10.50 0.21 11.89
CA GLY A 15 9.79 1.50 11.95
C GLY A 15 8.72 1.67 10.87
N ALA A 16 8.77 0.88 9.82
CA ALA A 16 7.85 0.93 8.68
C ALA A 16 7.48 -0.50 8.22
N GLY A 17 6.85 -0.60 7.05
CA GLY A 17 6.52 -1.87 6.41
C GLY A 17 5.67 -2.80 7.25
N ILE A 18 5.76 -4.10 6.98
CA ILE A 18 4.98 -5.11 7.71
C ILE A 18 5.25 -5.09 9.21
N GLN A 19 6.43 -4.71 9.66
CA GLN A 19 6.77 -4.66 11.09
C GLN A 19 5.96 -3.59 11.83
N ALA A 20 5.84 -2.39 11.26
CA ALA A 20 5.00 -1.33 11.81
C ALA A 20 3.52 -1.72 11.75
N ASP A 21 3.09 -2.30 10.64
CA ASP A 21 1.70 -2.74 10.44
C ASP A 21 1.31 -3.81 11.47
N ILE A 22 2.11 -4.86 11.65
CA ILE A 22 1.86 -5.94 12.61
C ILE A 22 1.77 -5.39 14.04
N LYS A 23 2.71 -4.50 14.43
CA LYS A 23 2.69 -3.86 15.75
C LYS A 23 1.40 -3.06 15.97
N THR A 24 0.99 -2.29 14.95
CA THR A 24 -0.23 -1.48 15.00
C THR A 24 -1.47 -2.36 15.10
N ILE A 25 -1.60 -3.36 14.24
CA ILE A 25 -2.72 -4.29 14.24
C ILE A 25 -2.84 -5.00 15.60
N ALA A 26 -1.70 -5.51 16.12
CA ALA A 26 -1.67 -6.17 17.43
C ALA A 26 -2.02 -5.23 18.59
N ALA A 27 -1.58 -3.96 18.54
CA ALA A 27 -1.92 -2.95 19.54
C ALA A 27 -3.42 -2.64 19.59
N HIS A 28 -4.14 -2.85 18.48
CA HIS A 28 -5.61 -2.75 18.41
C HIS A 28 -6.34 -4.04 18.79
N GLY A 29 -5.64 -5.07 19.28
CA GLY A 29 -6.23 -6.35 19.70
C GLY A 29 -6.69 -7.23 18.54
N LEU A 30 -6.16 -7.01 17.33
CA LEU A 30 -6.48 -7.76 16.12
C LEU A 30 -5.37 -8.77 15.80
N TYR A 31 -5.71 -9.80 15.01
CA TYR A 31 -4.73 -10.76 14.53
C TYR A 31 -4.11 -10.32 13.21
N ALA A 32 -2.78 -10.21 13.16
CA ALA A 32 -2.06 -9.78 11.97
C ALA A 32 -1.52 -10.98 11.19
N THR A 33 -1.85 -11.05 9.89
CA THR A 33 -1.15 -11.88 8.91
C THR A 33 -0.36 -10.98 7.96
N SER A 34 0.66 -11.52 7.27
CA SER A 34 1.50 -10.72 6.39
C SER A 34 1.87 -11.43 5.10
N VAL A 35 1.95 -10.66 4.02
CA VAL A 35 2.53 -11.03 2.73
C VAL A 35 3.65 -10.05 2.42
N ILE A 36 4.87 -10.57 2.26
CA ILE A 36 6.06 -9.75 2.04
C ILE A 36 6.28 -9.57 0.54
N THR A 37 6.36 -8.31 0.10
CA THR A 37 6.60 -7.95 -1.31
C THR A 37 8.06 -7.68 -1.62
N ALA A 38 8.83 -7.25 -0.62
CA ALA A 38 10.27 -7.01 -0.70
C ALA A 38 10.92 -7.06 0.68
N LEU A 39 12.21 -7.33 0.73
CA LEU A 39 13.05 -7.16 1.92
C LEU A 39 13.87 -5.89 1.74
N THR A 40 13.95 -5.03 2.77
CA THR A 40 14.81 -3.86 2.72
C THR A 40 15.95 -3.94 3.70
N ALA A 41 17.14 -3.55 3.27
CA ALA A 41 18.26 -3.20 4.12
C ALA A 41 18.10 -1.71 4.46
N GLN A 42 17.46 -1.41 5.59
CA GLN A 42 17.00 -0.08 5.95
C GLN A 42 17.28 0.22 7.42
N ASN A 43 17.50 1.50 7.73
CA ASN A 43 17.55 2.02 9.08
C ASN A 43 16.91 3.43 9.13
N THR A 44 17.03 4.14 10.26
CA THR A 44 16.44 5.47 10.45
C THR A 44 17.03 6.57 9.57
N THR A 45 18.15 6.30 8.90
CA THR A 45 18.84 7.26 8.03
C THR A 45 18.61 7.02 6.54
N GLY A 46 18.12 5.84 6.13
CA GLY A 46 17.82 5.56 4.73
C GLY A 46 17.61 4.09 4.38
N VAL A 47 17.31 3.88 3.09
CA VAL A 47 17.19 2.56 2.45
C VAL A 47 18.47 2.31 1.63
N TYR A 48 19.20 1.26 1.96
CA TYR A 48 20.50 0.92 1.38
C TYR A 48 20.42 -0.25 0.40
N GLY A 49 19.34 -1.00 0.41
CA GLY A 49 19.12 -2.10 -0.52
C GLY A 49 17.67 -2.59 -0.47
N VAL A 50 17.19 -3.09 -1.59
CA VAL A 50 15.86 -3.69 -1.74
C VAL A 50 16.02 -5.00 -2.51
N GLU A 51 15.51 -6.08 -1.93
CA GLU A 51 15.41 -7.38 -2.58
C GLU A 51 13.94 -7.70 -2.81
N GLU A 52 13.49 -7.74 -4.05
CA GLU A 52 12.10 -8.00 -4.38
C GLU A 52 11.76 -9.49 -4.23
N VAL A 53 10.61 -9.78 -3.62
CA VAL A 53 10.04 -11.13 -3.62
C VAL A 53 9.37 -11.37 -4.97
N SER A 54 9.63 -12.53 -5.57
CA SER A 54 9.06 -12.86 -6.88
C SER A 54 7.53 -12.81 -6.87
N PRO A 55 6.88 -12.34 -7.95
CA PRO A 55 5.42 -12.28 -8.06
C PRO A 55 4.72 -13.61 -7.77
N ASP A 56 5.31 -14.71 -8.24
CA ASP A 56 4.80 -16.07 -7.98
C ASP A 56 4.84 -16.44 -6.50
N PHE A 57 5.89 -16.00 -5.79
CA PHE A 57 5.99 -16.27 -4.36
C PHE A 57 5.05 -15.36 -3.54
N VAL A 58 4.86 -14.12 -3.97
CA VAL A 58 3.82 -13.23 -3.39
C VAL A 58 2.43 -13.86 -3.55
N ALA A 59 2.12 -14.39 -4.74
CA ALA A 59 0.86 -15.09 -4.97
C ALA A 59 0.70 -16.33 -4.06
N LYS A 60 1.76 -17.12 -3.86
CA LYS A 60 1.74 -18.28 -2.94
C LYS A 60 1.51 -17.87 -1.49
N GLN A 61 2.14 -16.78 -1.02
CA GLN A 61 1.90 -16.26 0.33
C GLN A 61 0.41 -15.88 0.50
N LEU A 62 -0.17 -15.20 -0.51
CA LEU A 62 -1.60 -14.84 -0.51
C LEU A 62 -2.48 -16.10 -0.46
N ASP A 63 -2.19 -17.12 -1.28
CA ASP A 63 -2.92 -18.37 -1.25
C ASP A 63 -2.88 -19.02 0.14
N CYS A 64 -1.71 -19.10 0.78
CA CYS A 64 -1.57 -19.65 2.12
C CYS A 64 -2.44 -18.93 3.16
N VAL A 65 -2.45 -17.59 3.12
CA VAL A 65 -3.23 -16.79 4.07
C VAL A 65 -4.74 -16.95 3.80
N PHE A 66 -5.18 -16.75 2.56
CA PHE A 66 -6.61 -16.78 2.24
C PHE A 66 -7.25 -18.15 2.38
N MET A 67 -6.49 -19.24 2.20
CA MET A 67 -7.00 -20.62 2.30
C MET A 67 -7.16 -21.10 3.75
N ASP A 68 -6.39 -20.58 4.68
CA ASP A 68 -6.36 -21.04 6.08
C ASP A 68 -6.88 -19.98 7.07
N ILE A 69 -6.44 -18.73 6.90
CA ILE A 69 -6.78 -17.61 7.80
C ILE A 69 -7.31 -16.44 6.95
N PRO A 70 -8.51 -16.58 6.34
CA PRO A 70 -9.05 -15.54 5.46
C PRO A 70 -9.20 -14.20 6.22
N PRO A 71 -8.60 -13.10 5.72
CA PRO A 71 -8.63 -11.83 6.41
C PRO A 71 -9.97 -11.13 6.29
N ASP A 72 -10.41 -10.46 7.37
CA ASP A 72 -11.59 -9.57 7.38
C ASP A 72 -11.30 -8.25 6.66
N SER A 73 -10.04 -7.81 6.68
CA SER A 73 -9.58 -6.61 5.97
C SER A 73 -8.14 -6.76 5.48
N VAL A 74 -7.78 -5.96 4.48
CA VAL A 74 -6.46 -5.98 3.85
C VAL A 74 -5.87 -4.58 3.84
N LYS A 75 -4.64 -4.42 4.32
CA LYS A 75 -3.85 -3.20 4.15
C LYS A 75 -2.76 -3.46 3.12
N ILE A 76 -2.63 -2.58 2.14
CA ILE A 76 -1.56 -2.60 1.14
C ILE A 76 -0.65 -1.40 1.38
N GLY A 77 0.64 -1.66 1.52
CA GLY A 77 1.69 -0.65 1.61
C GLY A 77 2.58 -0.64 0.37
N MET A 78 3.90 -0.74 0.58
CA MET A 78 4.87 -0.72 -0.51
C MET A 78 4.72 -1.93 -1.43
N VAL A 79 4.42 -1.66 -2.71
CA VAL A 79 4.44 -2.61 -3.84
C VAL A 79 5.13 -1.90 -5.01
N SER A 80 6.14 -2.52 -5.62
CA SER A 80 7.06 -1.83 -6.54
C SER A 80 6.90 -2.24 -8.01
N GLY A 81 6.79 -3.51 -8.27
CA GLY A 81 6.82 -4.06 -9.63
C GLY A 81 5.43 -4.29 -10.23
N GLU A 82 5.30 -4.06 -11.55
CA GLU A 82 4.08 -4.32 -12.32
C GLU A 82 3.52 -5.73 -12.08
N LYS A 83 4.36 -6.76 -12.26
CA LYS A 83 3.94 -8.16 -12.11
C LYS A 83 3.49 -8.52 -10.70
N THR A 84 4.13 -7.91 -9.69
CA THR A 84 3.74 -8.09 -8.29
C THR A 84 2.37 -7.48 -8.03
N ILE A 85 2.11 -6.28 -8.56
CA ILE A 85 0.81 -5.60 -8.46
C ILE A 85 -0.28 -6.42 -9.15
N GLN A 86 -0.02 -6.92 -10.36
CA GLN A 86 -0.94 -7.80 -11.09
C GLN A 86 -1.25 -9.08 -10.32
N ALA A 87 -0.22 -9.73 -9.75
CA ALA A 87 -0.40 -10.93 -8.94
C ALA A 87 -1.27 -10.67 -7.69
N ILE A 88 -1.02 -9.57 -6.98
CA ILE A 88 -1.83 -9.16 -5.82
C ILE A 88 -3.27 -8.90 -6.25
N ALA A 89 -3.49 -8.10 -7.29
CA ALA A 89 -4.84 -7.77 -7.77
C ALA A 89 -5.61 -9.02 -8.21
N ALA A 90 -4.96 -9.94 -8.92
CA ALA A 90 -5.56 -11.21 -9.33
C ALA A 90 -6.01 -12.05 -8.12
N LYS A 91 -5.16 -12.15 -7.08
CA LYS A 91 -5.47 -12.90 -5.86
C LYS A 91 -6.57 -12.24 -5.03
N LEU A 92 -6.55 -10.92 -4.87
CA LEU A 92 -7.63 -10.21 -4.18
C LEU A 92 -8.99 -10.39 -4.87
N ARG A 93 -9.02 -10.40 -6.21
CA ARG A 93 -10.24 -10.72 -6.99
C ARG A 93 -10.65 -12.17 -6.81
N GLN A 94 -9.70 -13.12 -6.91
CA GLN A 94 -9.94 -14.55 -6.78
C GLN A 94 -10.61 -14.89 -5.45
N TYR A 95 -10.15 -14.30 -4.35
CA TYR A 95 -10.66 -14.56 -3.01
C TYR A 95 -11.79 -13.61 -2.58
N GLY A 96 -12.17 -12.65 -3.42
CA GLY A 96 -13.21 -11.67 -3.10
C GLY A 96 -12.86 -10.82 -1.88
N ALA A 97 -11.59 -10.41 -1.76
CA ALA A 97 -11.09 -9.62 -0.63
C ALA A 97 -11.93 -8.37 -0.40
N LYS A 98 -12.26 -8.10 0.86
CA LYS A 98 -13.08 -6.95 1.28
C LYS A 98 -12.24 -5.96 2.09
N HIS A 99 -12.76 -4.73 2.22
CA HIS A 99 -12.16 -3.70 3.08
C HIS A 99 -10.65 -3.50 2.81
N VAL A 100 -10.31 -3.34 1.52
CA VAL A 100 -8.93 -3.11 1.10
C VAL A 100 -8.58 -1.64 1.33
N VAL A 101 -7.61 -1.39 2.21
CA VAL A 101 -7.04 -0.07 2.48
C VAL A 101 -5.67 0.02 1.83
N MET A 102 -5.40 1.09 1.08
CA MET A 102 -4.12 1.26 0.39
C MET A 102 -3.43 2.56 0.79
N ASP A 103 -2.20 2.43 1.28
CA ASP A 103 -1.25 3.54 1.37
C ASP A 103 -0.36 3.50 0.11
N PRO A 104 -0.53 4.44 -0.84
CA PRO A 104 0.13 4.37 -2.14
C PRO A 104 1.58 4.85 -2.06
N VAL A 105 2.43 4.08 -1.37
CA VAL A 105 3.83 4.41 -1.13
C VAL A 105 4.61 4.44 -2.45
N MET A 106 4.91 5.63 -2.96
CA MET A 106 5.63 5.83 -4.23
C MET A 106 7.10 6.18 -4.03
N VAL A 107 7.41 6.82 -2.92
CA VAL A 107 8.75 7.29 -2.58
C VAL A 107 9.02 7.00 -1.11
N SER A 108 10.24 6.54 -0.79
CA SER A 108 10.64 6.37 0.61
C SER A 108 10.79 7.73 1.30
N THR A 109 10.81 7.74 2.63
CA THR A 109 11.12 8.97 3.42
C THR A 109 12.48 9.56 3.08
N SER A 110 13.43 8.76 2.56
CA SER A 110 14.74 9.19 2.07
C SER A 110 14.74 9.68 0.62
N GLY A 111 13.58 9.74 -0.07
CA GLY A 111 13.46 10.21 -1.45
C GLY A 111 13.73 9.16 -2.53
N THR A 112 13.95 7.90 -2.16
CA THR A 112 14.14 6.82 -3.14
C THR A 112 12.80 6.47 -3.80
N ARG A 113 12.75 6.49 -5.13
CA ARG A 113 11.57 6.05 -5.91
C ARG A 113 11.38 4.54 -5.73
N LEU A 114 10.24 4.14 -5.21
CA LEU A 114 9.89 2.75 -4.90
C LEU A 114 8.96 2.11 -5.95
N LEU A 115 8.26 2.92 -6.75
CA LEU A 115 7.31 2.49 -7.76
C LEU A 115 7.83 2.82 -9.16
N SER A 116 7.91 1.81 -10.03
CA SER A 116 8.26 2.00 -11.44
C SER A 116 7.10 2.61 -12.23
N GLU A 117 7.34 3.13 -13.46
CA GLU A 117 6.27 3.67 -14.31
C GLU A 117 5.24 2.60 -14.67
N ALA A 118 5.70 1.42 -15.14
CA ALA A 118 4.81 0.29 -15.42
C ALA A 118 4.07 -0.20 -14.17
N GLY A 119 4.72 -0.14 -12.99
CA GLY A 119 4.06 -0.41 -11.70
C GLY A 119 2.97 0.59 -11.38
N ARG A 120 3.18 1.88 -11.72
CA ARG A 120 2.16 2.92 -11.53
C ARG A 120 0.93 2.67 -12.42
N GLU A 121 1.12 2.31 -13.67
CA GLU A 121 0.01 1.97 -14.57
C GLU A 121 -0.76 0.76 -14.07
N ALA A 122 -0.08 -0.33 -13.71
CA ALA A 122 -0.71 -1.51 -13.14
C ALA A 122 -1.45 -1.20 -11.82
N LEU A 123 -0.92 -0.31 -11.00
CA LEU A 123 -1.59 0.14 -9.78
C LEU A 123 -2.91 0.83 -10.08
N LEU A 124 -2.92 1.77 -11.04
CA LEU A 124 -4.11 2.52 -11.43
C LEU A 124 -5.18 1.61 -12.06
N GLU A 125 -4.78 0.69 -12.93
CA GLU A 125 -5.71 -0.13 -13.72
C GLU A 125 -6.18 -1.38 -12.98
N GLU A 126 -5.29 -2.02 -12.23
CA GLU A 126 -5.55 -3.34 -11.67
C GLU A 126 -5.91 -3.32 -10.19
N LEU A 127 -5.21 -2.50 -9.39
CA LEU A 127 -5.32 -2.56 -7.94
C LEU A 127 -6.29 -1.51 -7.38
N LEU A 128 -6.25 -0.27 -7.88
CA LEU A 128 -7.12 0.81 -7.41
C LEU A 128 -8.62 0.50 -7.50
N PRO A 129 -9.14 -0.19 -8.52
CA PRO A 129 -10.55 -0.56 -8.56
C PRO A 129 -11.02 -1.49 -7.43
N LEU A 130 -10.08 -2.11 -6.69
CA LEU A 130 -10.36 -3.00 -5.56
C LEU A 130 -10.29 -2.29 -4.20
N VAL A 131 -9.76 -1.05 -4.17
CA VAL A 131 -9.49 -0.30 -2.94
C VAL A 131 -10.75 0.37 -2.42
N ALA A 132 -11.06 0.12 -1.15
CA ALA A 132 -12.17 0.75 -0.43
C ALA A 132 -11.76 2.08 0.22
N LEU A 133 -10.50 2.24 0.61
CA LEU A 133 -9.95 3.47 1.16
C LEU A 133 -8.50 3.66 0.71
N MET A 134 -8.20 4.83 0.14
CA MET A 134 -6.85 5.24 -0.20
C MET A 134 -6.37 6.36 0.72
N THR A 135 -5.12 6.27 1.19
CA THR A 135 -4.55 7.21 2.18
C THR A 135 -3.27 7.91 1.68
N PRO A 136 -3.28 8.66 0.56
CA PRO A 136 -2.10 9.33 0.04
C PRO A 136 -1.66 10.49 0.94
N ASN A 137 -0.34 10.73 1.00
CA ASN A 137 0.21 12.01 1.47
C ASN A 137 0.12 13.08 0.36
N LEU A 138 0.55 14.33 0.63
CA LEU A 138 0.43 15.42 -0.33
C LEU A 138 1.22 15.16 -1.63
N PRO A 139 2.50 14.74 -1.61
CA PRO A 139 3.23 14.37 -2.82
C PRO A 139 2.59 13.23 -3.61
N GLU A 140 2.09 12.21 -2.94
CA GLU A 140 1.38 11.09 -3.56
C GLU A 140 0.07 11.54 -4.20
N ALA A 141 -0.67 12.41 -3.51
CA ALA A 141 -1.91 12.98 -4.03
C ALA A 141 -1.67 13.83 -5.30
N GLN A 142 -0.56 14.59 -5.35
CA GLN A 142 -0.15 15.32 -6.55
C GLN A 142 0.11 14.38 -7.73
N VAL A 143 0.86 13.31 -7.50
CA VAL A 143 1.18 12.33 -8.55
C VAL A 143 -0.07 11.60 -9.04
N LEU A 144 -0.96 11.22 -8.13
CA LEU A 144 -2.18 10.47 -8.49
C LEU A 144 -3.23 11.34 -9.19
N SER A 145 -3.41 12.59 -8.74
CA SER A 145 -4.41 13.49 -9.29
C SER A 145 -3.93 14.27 -10.51
N GLY A 146 -2.61 14.42 -10.68
CA GLY A 146 -2.01 15.32 -11.67
C GLY A 146 -2.19 16.81 -11.34
N LEU A 147 -2.61 17.16 -10.11
CA LEU A 147 -2.87 18.53 -9.66
C LEU A 147 -1.85 18.95 -8.60
N PRO A 148 -1.49 20.23 -8.50
CA PRO A 148 -0.73 20.73 -7.34
C PRO A 148 -1.59 20.65 -6.07
N VAL A 149 -0.97 20.28 -4.94
CA VAL A 149 -1.66 20.14 -3.65
C VAL A 149 -0.87 20.90 -2.57
N GLU A 150 -1.24 22.16 -2.36
CA GLU A 150 -0.58 23.09 -1.44
C GLU A 150 -1.52 23.62 -0.35
N THR A 151 -2.83 23.53 -0.58
CA THR A 151 -3.88 24.02 0.31
C THR A 151 -4.93 22.94 0.59
N GLU A 152 -5.75 23.11 1.62
CA GLU A 152 -6.89 22.23 1.88
C GLU A 152 -7.88 22.17 0.68
N GLY A 153 -8.06 23.30 -0.01
CA GLY A 153 -8.87 23.35 -1.23
C GLY A 153 -8.29 22.48 -2.35
N ASP A 154 -6.97 22.41 -2.47
CA ASP A 154 -6.28 21.54 -3.41
C ASP A 154 -6.44 20.08 -3.02
N MET A 155 -6.32 19.77 -1.71
CA MET A 155 -6.55 18.41 -1.21
C MET A 155 -7.94 17.91 -1.60
N LEU A 156 -8.98 18.75 -1.44
CA LEU A 156 -10.34 18.39 -1.84
C LEU A 156 -10.47 18.16 -3.35
N ARG A 157 -9.81 18.98 -4.18
CA ARG A 157 -9.78 18.78 -5.63
C ARG A 157 -9.06 17.49 -6.02
N ALA A 158 -7.87 17.28 -5.45
CA ALA A 158 -7.09 16.06 -5.68
C ALA A 158 -7.85 14.81 -5.22
N ALA A 159 -8.48 14.83 -4.05
CA ALA A 159 -9.28 13.72 -3.55
C ALA A 159 -10.43 13.36 -4.50
N ARG A 160 -11.10 14.36 -5.10
CA ARG A 160 -12.17 14.13 -6.10
C ARG A 160 -11.64 13.47 -7.37
N GLU A 161 -10.46 13.87 -7.86
CA GLU A 161 -9.85 13.23 -9.03
C GLU A 161 -9.42 11.79 -8.72
N ILE A 162 -8.77 11.57 -7.58
CA ILE A 162 -8.35 10.23 -7.14
C ILE A 162 -9.56 9.32 -6.92
N SER A 163 -10.66 9.84 -6.37
CA SER A 163 -11.88 9.05 -6.14
C SER A 163 -12.55 8.55 -7.43
N ARG A 164 -12.22 9.13 -8.59
CA ARG A 164 -12.66 8.61 -9.90
C ARG A 164 -11.85 7.39 -10.35
N LEU A 165 -10.64 7.23 -9.82
CA LEU A 165 -9.75 6.11 -10.12
C LEU A 165 -9.99 4.90 -9.20
N CYS A 166 -10.39 5.14 -7.95
CA CYS A 166 -10.77 4.09 -7.00
C CYS A 166 -12.28 4.13 -6.74
N ARG A 167 -12.87 2.98 -6.38
CA ARG A 167 -14.31 2.88 -6.04
C ARG A 167 -14.61 3.27 -4.59
N GLY A 168 -13.59 3.66 -3.85
CA GLY A 168 -13.64 3.91 -2.41
C GLY A 168 -13.45 5.36 -2.02
N ALA A 169 -13.32 5.57 -0.71
CA ALA A 169 -13.01 6.84 -0.12
C ALA A 169 -11.53 7.21 -0.29
N VAL A 170 -11.22 8.52 -0.23
CA VAL A 170 -9.87 9.04 -0.26
C VAL A 170 -9.63 9.91 0.96
N LEU A 171 -8.59 9.60 1.73
CA LEU A 171 -8.11 10.37 2.87
C LEU A 171 -6.73 10.93 2.56
N ILE A 172 -6.63 12.19 2.18
CA ILE A 172 -5.33 12.84 1.97
C ILE A 172 -4.73 13.25 3.32
N LYS A 173 -3.52 12.76 3.60
CA LYS A 173 -2.78 13.06 4.84
C LYS A 173 -2.17 14.46 4.77
N GLY A 174 -2.65 15.39 5.61
CA GLY A 174 -2.25 16.81 5.59
C GLY A 174 -1.01 17.17 6.43
N GLY A 175 -0.28 16.23 6.99
CA GLY A 175 0.82 16.47 7.93
C GLY A 175 2.02 17.27 7.39
N HIS A 176 2.04 17.64 6.12
CA HIS A 176 3.07 18.47 5.47
C HIS A 176 2.51 19.78 4.92
N LEU A 177 1.26 20.16 5.26
CA LEU A 177 0.77 21.50 4.98
C LEU A 177 1.56 22.50 5.82
N SER A 178 2.19 23.45 5.15
CA SER A 178 2.71 24.65 5.81
C SER A 178 1.52 25.51 6.22
N GLY A 179 1.13 25.41 7.49
CA GLY A 179 0.14 26.30 8.13
C GLY A 179 0.77 27.63 8.44
#